data_cc619f4e4f9bb8b8e6e04ec7461c63ab
#
_entry.id   cc619f4e4f9bb8b8e6e04ec7461c63ab
#
_cell.length_a   1.000
_cell.length_b   1.000
_cell.length_c   1.000
_cell.angle_alpha   90.00
_cell.angle_beta   90.00
_cell.angle_gamma   90.00
#
_symmetry.space_group_name_H-M   'P 1'
#
loop_
_entity.id
_entity.type
_entity.pdbx_description
1 polymer ?
#
loop_
_entity_poly.entity_id
_entity_poly.type
_entity_poly.pdbx_seq_one_letter_code
_entity_poly.pdbx_strand_id
1 'polypeptide(L)'
;DTVFTDAQIEEYYNRHPSDFRLDRTVVRGRQVLVPTTFRQTTKLREAMRSSEEERLQDWRDMCQKSNLEVQEYTSWVDYTEFLSTLPTSRGRKYEELLKPNVLQEMRVDDGRYFFVITDIRRSGDAAPLERVRETIKRILFAQRQSEIIRAHEERIYNEALASGELRINLTDEEPIEEPLEEVA
;
A
#
# COMPACT_ATOMS: atom_id res chain seq x y z
N ASP A 1 8.26 12.87 -21.36
CA ASP A 1 7.93 13.33 -20.03
C ASP A 1 7.50 12.13 -19.16
N THR A 2 8.35 11.76 -18.21
CA THR A 2 8.16 10.55 -17.38
C THR A 2 7.55 10.85 -16.00
N VAL A 3 7.11 12.09 -15.80
CA VAL A 3 6.53 12.55 -14.54
C VAL A 3 5.01 12.45 -14.62
N PHE A 4 4.42 11.65 -13.74
CA PHE A 4 2.97 11.59 -13.55
C PHE A 4 2.54 12.53 -12.44
N THR A 5 1.48 13.29 -12.67
CA THR A 5 0.89 14.18 -11.67
C THR A 5 0.13 13.39 -10.61
N ASP A 6 -0.05 13.98 -9.43
CA ASP A 6 -0.86 13.38 -8.37
C ASP A 6 -2.29 13.10 -8.84
N ALA A 7 -2.86 14.00 -9.63
CA ALA A 7 -4.19 13.81 -10.20
C ALA A 7 -4.30 12.58 -11.11
N GLN A 8 -3.30 12.28 -11.93
CA GLN A 8 -3.28 11.09 -12.77
C GLN A 8 -3.18 9.80 -11.94
N ILE A 9 -2.42 9.83 -10.86
CA ILE A 9 -2.27 8.71 -9.94
C ILE A 9 -3.58 8.45 -9.20
N GLU A 10 -4.23 9.49 -8.67
CA GLU A 10 -5.53 9.40 -8.01
C GLU A 10 -6.63 8.91 -8.97
N GLU A 11 -6.65 9.42 -10.20
CA GLU A 11 -7.60 8.99 -11.22
C GLU A 11 -7.44 7.49 -11.53
N TYR A 12 -6.20 7.02 -11.71
CA TYR A 12 -5.93 5.61 -11.94
C TYR A 12 -6.39 4.76 -10.75
N TYR A 13 -6.05 5.15 -9.54
CA TYR A 13 -6.46 4.45 -8.32
C TYR A 13 -7.97 4.34 -8.20
N ASN A 14 -8.70 5.44 -8.43
CA ASN A 14 -10.15 5.49 -8.33
C ASN A 14 -10.87 4.67 -9.42
N ARG A 15 -10.25 4.50 -10.58
CA ARG A 15 -10.79 3.67 -11.66
C ARG A 15 -10.56 2.17 -11.47
N HIS A 16 -9.57 1.79 -10.63
CA HIS A 16 -9.14 0.41 -10.44
C HIS A 16 -9.20 -0.04 -8.97
N PRO A 17 -10.34 0.13 -8.26
CA PRO A 17 -10.41 -0.12 -6.81
C PRO A 17 -10.22 -1.60 -6.44
N SER A 18 -10.45 -2.52 -7.39
CA SER A 18 -10.25 -3.96 -7.18
C SER A 18 -8.79 -4.39 -7.23
N ASP A 19 -7.93 -3.62 -7.91
CA ASP A 19 -6.55 -4.00 -8.19
C ASP A 19 -5.62 -3.73 -7.00
N PHE A 20 -6.09 -2.89 -6.07
CA PHE A 20 -5.32 -2.42 -4.91
C PHE A 20 -5.94 -2.85 -3.59
N ARG A 21 -6.33 -4.11 -3.47
CA ARG A 21 -6.81 -4.66 -2.20
C ARG A 21 -5.65 -5.13 -1.34
N LEU A 22 -5.79 -4.89 -0.04
CA LEU A 22 -4.82 -5.35 0.95
C LEU A 22 -4.91 -6.86 1.14
N ASP A 23 -3.80 -7.53 1.10
CA ASP A 23 -3.65 -8.93 1.52
C ASP A 23 -3.52 -9.07 3.05
N ARG A 24 -3.10 -8.01 3.73
CA ARG A 24 -2.88 -7.94 5.17
C ARG A 24 -3.46 -6.67 5.77
N THR A 25 -3.82 -6.76 7.05
CA THR A 25 -4.22 -5.57 7.83
C THR A 25 -3.02 -4.64 8.01
N VAL A 26 -3.22 -3.35 7.74
CA VAL A 26 -2.22 -2.30 7.93
C VAL A 26 -2.73 -1.26 8.91
N VAL A 27 -1.81 -0.67 9.65
CA VAL A 27 -2.12 0.28 10.71
C VAL A 27 -1.17 1.48 10.70
N ARG A 28 -1.60 2.57 11.31
CA ARG A 28 -0.77 3.65 11.82
C ARG A 28 -0.93 3.71 13.33
N GLY A 29 0.05 4.22 14.03
CA GLY A 29 -0.05 4.34 15.47
C GLY A 29 1.26 4.71 16.12
N ARG A 30 1.28 4.62 17.43
CA ARG A 30 2.44 4.94 18.24
C ARG A 30 2.51 4.05 19.46
N GLN A 31 3.72 3.83 19.94
CA GLN A 31 4.02 2.98 21.09
C GLN A 31 5.09 3.64 21.92
N VAL A 32 5.07 3.39 23.23
CA VAL A 32 6.12 3.78 24.15
C VAL A 32 6.27 2.74 25.24
N LEU A 33 7.51 2.38 25.55
CA LEU A 33 7.84 1.61 26.73
C LEU A 33 8.13 2.55 27.90
N VAL A 34 7.36 2.41 28.97
CA VAL A 34 7.45 3.24 30.15
C VAL A 34 7.91 2.39 31.34
N PRO A 35 9.06 2.65 31.93
CA PRO A 35 9.55 1.93 33.09
C PRO A 35 8.69 2.24 34.33
N THR A 36 8.66 1.33 35.28
CA THR A 36 7.90 1.48 36.53
C THR A 36 8.33 2.70 37.37
N THR A 37 9.57 3.17 37.17
CA THR A 37 10.14 4.37 37.83
C THR A 37 9.62 5.68 37.26
N PHE A 38 9.00 5.67 36.10
CA PHE A 38 8.48 6.88 35.46
C PHE A 38 7.23 7.40 36.17
N ARG A 39 7.26 8.64 36.64
CA ARG A 39 6.22 9.20 37.52
C ARG A 39 5.11 9.98 36.80
N GLN A 40 5.35 10.44 35.57
CA GLN A 40 4.41 11.30 34.84
C GLN A 40 3.49 10.49 33.89
N THR A 41 3.17 9.26 34.26
CA THR A 41 2.40 8.31 33.42
C THR A 41 1.05 8.86 32.99
N THR A 42 0.31 9.54 33.87
CA THR A 42 -1.01 10.10 33.54
C THR A 42 -0.89 11.17 32.44
N LYS A 43 0.03 12.12 32.62
CA LYS A 43 0.26 13.19 31.63
C LYS A 43 0.71 12.62 30.29
N LEU A 44 1.59 11.64 30.29
CA LEU A 44 2.05 10.94 29.08
C LEU A 44 0.88 10.26 28.35
N ARG A 45 0.02 9.55 29.07
CA ARG A 45 -1.16 8.87 28.50
C ARG A 45 -2.15 9.85 27.88
N GLU A 46 -2.41 10.98 28.53
CA GLU A 46 -3.31 12.03 28.04
C GLU A 46 -2.75 12.65 26.74
N ALA A 47 -1.47 13.01 26.73
CA ALA A 47 -0.82 13.55 25.55
C ALA A 47 -0.78 12.55 24.40
N MET A 48 -0.46 11.28 24.69
CA MET A 48 -0.39 10.21 23.67
C MET A 48 -1.75 9.91 23.02
N ARG A 49 -2.85 10.11 23.73
CA ARG A 49 -4.22 9.91 23.19
C ARG A 49 -4.70 11.03 22.30
N SER A 50 -4.07 12.17 22.36
CA SER A 50 -4.53 13.36 21.62
C SER A 50 -4.39 13.17 20.12
N SER A 51 -5.28 13.82 19.37
CA SER A 51 -5.15 14.05 17.94
C SER A 51 -4.60 15.44 17.61
N GLU A 52 -4.40 16.28 18.64
CA GLU A 52 -3.86 17.64 18.50
C GLU A 52 -2.33 17.57 18.39
N GLU A 53 -1.76 18.16 17.34
CA GLU A 53 -0.31 18.08 17.09
C GLU A 53 0.51 18.72 18.21
N GLU A 54 0.04 19.79 18.83
CA GLU A 54 0.71 20.43 19.96
C GLU A 54 0.87 19.45 21.15
N ARG A 55 -0.19 18.72 21.48
CA ARG A 55 -0.14 17.72 22.56
C ARG A 55 0.71 16.50 22.18
N LEU A 56 0.73 16.11 20.92
CA LEU A 56 1.61 15.05 20.44
C LEU A 56 3.07 15.48 20.50
N GLN A 57 3.35 16.76 20.24
CA GLN A 57 4.69 17.30 20.42
C GLN A 57 5.09 17.29 21.90
N ASP A 58 4.20 17.66 22.82
CA ASP A 58 4.44 17.52 24.25
C ASP A 58 4.76 16.08 24.67
N TRP A 59 4.06 15.10 24.07
CA TRP A 59 4.33 13.69 24.28
C TRP A 59 5.72 13.28 23.79
N ARG A 60 6.11 13.69 22.59
CA ARG A 60 7.45 13.44 22.02
C ARG A 60 8.54 14.05 22.88
N ASP A 61 8.36 15.30 23.30
CA ASP A 61 9.30 16.02 24.15
C ASP A 61 9.47 15.35 25.53
N MET A 62 8.35 14.91 26.11
CA MET A 62 8.35 14.19 27.39
C MET A 62 9.10 12.85 27.26
N CYS A 63 8.85 12.09 26.20
CA CYS A 63 9.53 10.84 25.91
C CYS A 63 11.04 11.06 25.71
N GLN A 64 11.43 12.07 24.94
CA GLN A 64 12.81 12.40 24.67
C GLN A 64 13.55 12.84 25.95
N LYS A 65 12.96 13.74 26.74
CA LYS A 65 13.54 14.22 28.02
C LYS A 65 13.74 13.09 29.04
N SER A 66 12.88 12.09 28.98
CA SER A 66 12.92 10.93 29.90
C SER A 66 13.62 9.72 29.29
N ASN A 67 14.19 9.86 28.11
CA ASN A 67 14.87 8.79 27.37
C ASN A 67 14.01 7.51 27.26
N LEU A 68 12.73 7.68 26.96
CA LEU A 68 11.81 6.56 26.78
C LEU A 68 11.95 5.98 25.37
N GLU A 69 11.79 4.67 25.26
CA GLU A 69 11.78 3.96 23.98
C GLU A 69 10.44 4.15 23.27
N VAL A 70 10.48 4.82 22.14
CA VAL A 70 9.30 5.23 21.35
C VAL A 70 9.35 4.65 19.95
N GLN A 71 8.20 4.19 19.46
CA GLN A 71 7.96 3.88 18.05
C GLN A 71 6.75 4.68 17.57
N GLU A 72 6.93 5.49 16.53
CA GLU A 72 5.85 6.26 15.92
C GLU A 72 5.74 5.88 14.45
N TYR A 73 4.61 5.24 14.10
CA TYR A 73 4.29 4.82 12.75
C TYR A 73 3.35 5.84 12.10
N THR A 74 3.94 6.84 11.48
CA THR A 74 3.22 7.89 10.73
C THR A 74 2.81 7.43 9.33
N SER A 75 3.56 6.48 8.76
CA SER A 75 3.21 5.77 7.54
C SER A 75 2.50 4.46 7.85
N TRP A 76 1.77 3.93 6.87
CA TRP A 76 1.11 2.64 7.00
C TRP A 76 2.10 1.50 7.08
N VAL A 77 2.02 0.70 8.13
CA VAL A 77 2.82 -0.52 8.33
C VAL A 77 1.94 -1.74 8.46
N ASP A 78 2.48 -2.91 8.19
CA ASP A 78 1.76 -4.16 8.43
C ASP A 78 1.49 -4.32 9.93
N TYR A 79 0.30 -4.80 10.28
CA TYR A 79 -0.08 -4.97 11.68
C TYR A 79 0.86 -5.90 12.43
N THR A 80 1.43 -6.90 11.77
CA THR A 80 2.45 -7.79 12.34
C THR A 80 3.75 -7.04 12.68
N GLU A 81 4.13 -6.05 11.89
CA GLU A 81 5.28 -5.18 12.18
C GLU A 81 5.01 -4.32 13.41
N PHE A 82 3.82 -3.71 13.48
CA PHE A 82 3.40 -2.95 14.66
C PHE A 82 3.42 -3.79 15.94
N LEU A 83 3.00 -5.06 15.85
CA LEU A 83 3.00 -5.98 16.98
C LEU A 83 4.39 -6.49 17.35
N SER A 84 5.35 -6.46 16.45
CA SER A 84 6.68 -7.08 16.65
C SER A 84 7.46 -6.46 17.80
N THR A 85 7.21 -5.19 18.12
CA THR A 85 7.82 -4.45 19.22
C THR A 85 7.07 -4.60 20.55
N LEU A 86 5.85 -5.12 20.51
CA LEU A 86 5.04 -5.35 21.71
C LEU A 86 5.32 -6.74 22.30
N PRO A 87 5.19 -6.91 23.63
CA PRO A 87 5.43 -8.21 24.25
C PRO A 87 4.42 -9.24 23.75
N THR A 88 4.92 -10.40 23.37
CA THR A 88 4.08 -11.53 22.99
C THR A 88 3.50 -12.20 24.22
N SER A 89 2.19 -12.48 24.22
CA SER A 89 1.57 -13.29 25.27
C SER A 89 0.78 -14.45 24.65
N ARG A 90 0.97 -15.64 25.21
CA ARG A 90 0.20 -16.82 24.81
C ARG A 90 -1.28 -16.61 25.12
N GLY A 91 -2.13 -16.94 24.15
CA GLY A 91 -3.61 -16.84 24.31
C GLY A 91 -4.18 -15.43 24.05
N ARG A 92 -3.36 -14.43 23.73
CA ARG A 92 -3.86 -13.09 23.38
C ARG A 92 -4.46 -13.09 21.97
N LYS A 93 -5.69 -12.60 21.89
CA LYS A 93 -6.35 -12.39 20.59
C LYS A 93 -5.94 -11.03 20.04
N TYR A 94 -4.97 -11.00 19.14
CA TYR A 94 -4.45 -9.76 18.58
C TYR A 94 -5.49 -8.96 17.79
N GLU A 95 -6.50 -9.61 17.22
CA GLU A 95 -7.65 -8.92 16.59
C GLU A 95 -8.42 -8.00 17.58
N GLU A 96 -8.46 -8.33 18.85
CA GLU A 96 -9.11 -7.52 19.87
C GLU A 96 -8.36 -6.21 20.18
N LEU A 97 -7.08 -6.11 19.76
CA LEU A 97 -6.27 -4.91 19.91
C LEU A 97 -6.50 -3.90 18.78
N LEU A 98 -7.15 -4.28 17.67
CA LEU A 98 -7.47 -3.41 16.54
C LEU A 98 -8.62 -2.46 16.89
N LYS A 99 -8.35 -1.53 17.80
CA LYS A 99 -9.29 -0.51 18.27
C LYS A 99 -8.74 0.88 17.94
N PRO A 100 -9.35 1.60 16.97
CA PRO A 100 -8.82 2.90 16.56
C PRO A 100 -8.99 3.92 17.69
N ASN A 101 -7.96 4.72 17.90
CA ASN A 101 -7.92 5.83 18.86
C ASN A 101 -8.16 5.44 20.34
N VAL A 102 -7.92 4.18 20.68
CA VAL A 102 -7.99 3.70 22.06
C VAL A 102 -6.58 3.48 22.59
N LEU A 103 -6.27 4.14 23.72
CA LEU A 103 -5.01 3.87 24.44
C LEU A 103 -5.10 2.49 25.08
N GLN A 104 -4.16 1.64 24.76
CA GLN A 104 -4.04 0.29 25.29
C GLN A 104 -2.73 0.13 26.04
N GLU A 105 -2.70 -0.84 26.96
CA GLU A 105 -1.59 -1.08 27.86
C GLU A 105 -1.23 -2.57 27.88
N MET A 106 0.06 -2.87 27.85
CA MET A 106 0.60 -4.21 28.10
C MET A 106 1.69 -4.14 29.17
N ARG A 107 1.57 -4.95 30.20
CA ARG A 107 2.58 -5.05 31.26
C ARG A 107 3.75 -5.91 30.81
N VAL A 108 4.94 -5.47 31.21
CA VAL A 108 6.21 -6.22 31.14
C VAL A 108 6.85 -6.18 32.52
N ASP A 109 7.90 -6.96 32.73
CA ASP A 109 8.52 -7.14 34.05
C ASP A 109 8.89 -5.81 34.72
N ASP A 110 9.58 -4.93 33.96
CA ASP A 110 10.10 -3.65 34.49
C ASP A 110 9.32 -2.42 34.02
N GLY A 111 8.15 -2.59 33.40
CA GLY A 111 7.43 -1.46 32.84
C GLY A 111 6.10 -1.80 32.19
N ARG A 112 5.70 -0.90 31.31
CA ARG A 112 4.46 -1.00 30.55
C ARG A 112 4.64 -0.44 29.16
N TYR A 113 4.14 -1.16 28.16
CA TYR A 113 3.90 -0.59 26.84
C TYR A 113 2.55 0.11 26.84
N PHE A 114 2.56 1.39 26.44
CA PHE A 114 1.36 2.08 25.99
C PHE A 114 1.38 2.16 24.49
N PHE A 115 0.25 1.92 23.85
CA PHE A 115 0.11 2.04 22.41
C PHE A 115 -1.28 2.53 22.02
N VAL A 116 -1.31 3.25 20.90
CA VAL A 116 -2.52 3.72 20.24
C VAL A 116 -2.41 3.38 18.76
N ILE A 117 -3.40 2.69 18.25
CA ILE A 117 -3.59 2.52 16.80
C ILE A 117 -4.50 3.65 16.35
N THR A 118 -4.02 4.55 15.51
CA THR A 118 -4.79 5.70 15.05
C THR A 118 -5.65 5.37 13.85
N ASP A 119 -5.10 4.58 12.92
CA ASP A 119 -5.76 4.24 11.68
C ASP A 119 -5.62 2.74 11.39
N ILE A 120 -6.66 2.16 10.84
CA ILE A 120 -6.73 0.73 10.50
C ILE A 120 -7.32 0.58 9.10
N ARG A 121 -6.68 -0.26 8.28
CA ARG A 121 -7.24 -0.84 7.06
C ARG A 121 -7.09 -2.35 7.14
N ARG A 122 -8.19 -3.06 6.99
CA ARG A 122 -8.19 -4.53 7.12
C ARG A 122 -7.77 -5.21 5.82
N SER A 123 -7.32 -6.45 5.94
CA SER A 123 -7.18 -7.33 4.77
C SER A 123 -8.49 -7.35 3.97
N GLY A 124 -8.40 -7.22 2.65
CA GLY A 124 -9.55 -7.09 1.74
C GLY A 124 -10.05 -5.66 1.49
N ASP A 125 -9.68 -4.70 2.34
CA ASP A 125 -9.97 -3.28 2.09
C ASP A 125 -9.11 -2.74 0.95
N ALA A 126 -9.53 -1.60 0.37
CA ALA A 126 -8.69 -0.86 -0.56
C ALA A 126 -7.42 -0.36 0.15
N ALA A 127 -6.27 -0.62 -0.44
CA ALA A 127 -5.01 -0.15 0.09
C ALA A 127 -4.97 1.39 0.10
N PRO A 128 -4.44 2.03 1.13
CA PRO A 128 -4.24 3.48 1.12
C PRO A 128 -3.41 3.90 -0.09
N LEU A 129 -3.82 4.98 -0.76
CA LEU A 129 -3.14 5.50 -1.96
C LEU A 129 -1.63 5.67 -1.75
N GLU A 130 -1.23 6.10 -0.55
CA GLU A 130 0.18 6.28 -0.18
C GLU A 130 1.01 5.00 -0.35
N ARG A 131 0.44 3.83 -0.01
CA ARG A 131 1.13 2.53 -0.16
C ARG A 131 1.28 2.06 -1.60
N VAL A 132 0.36 2.44 -2.46
CA VAL A 132 0.31 1.96 -3.85
C VAL A 132 0.76 3.00 -4.87
N ARG A 133 1.03 4.22 -4.44
CA ARG A 133 1.46 5.34 -5.28
C ARG A 133 2.61 4.98 -6.23
N GLU A 134 3.67 4.40 -5.72
CA GLU A 134 4.84 4.03 -6.53
C GLU A 134 4.54 2.85 -7.47
N THR A 135 3.65 1.97 -7.08
CA THR A 135 3.18 0.88 -7.95
C THR A 135 2.35 1.44 -9.10
N ILE A 136 1.45 2.39 -8.83
CA ILE A 136 0.65 3.06 -9.86
C ILE A 136 1.55 3.81 -10.84
N LYS A 137 2.55 4.54 -10.37
CA LYS A 137 3.51 5.21 -11.24
C LYS A 137 4.19 4.24 -12.20
N ARG A 138 4.62 3.07 -11.71
CA ARG A 138 5.23 2.03 -12.56
C ARG A 138 4.26 1.49 -13.61
N ILE A 139 3.01 1.28 -13.23
CA ILE A 139 1.96 0.82 -14.16
C ILE A 139 1.72 1.86 -15.25
N LEU A 140 1.52 3.12 -14.86
CA LEU A 140 1.30 4.22 -15.81
C LEU A 140 2.50 4.41 -16.74
N PHE A 141 3.71 4.25 -16.23
CA PHE A 141 4.93 4.30 -17.04
C PHE A 141 4.97 3.18 -18.07
N ALA A 142 4.69 1.94 -17.65
CA ALA A 142 4.65 0.79 -18.54
C ALA A 142 3.57 0.94 -19.63
N GLN A 143 2.39 1.45 -19.28
CA GLN A 143 1.32 1.73 -20.22
C GLN A 143 1.77 2.77 -21.26
N ARG A 144 2.36 3.89 -20.82
CA ARG A 144 2.85 4.93 -21.73
C ARG A 144 3.94 4.42 -22.67
N GLN A 145 4.85 3.58 -22.16
CA GLN A 145 5.87 2.95 -23.03
C GLN A 145 5.22 2.07 -24.09
N SER A 146 4.26 1.23 -23.72
CA SER A 146 3.55 0.35 -24.66
C SER A 146 2.79 1.16 -25.70
N GLU A 147 2.15 2.26 -25.34
CA GLU A 147 1.47 3.16 -26.26
C GLU A 147 2.43 3.80 -27.27
N ILE A 148 3.60 4.25 -26.81
CA ILE A 148 4.63 4.85 -27.67
C ILE A 148 5.16 3.81 -28.68
N ILE A 149 5.45 2.60 -28.20
CA ILE A 149 5.94 1.52 -29.08
C ILE A 149 4.88 1.20 -30.13
N ARG A 150 3.64 1.01 -29.72
CA ARG A 150 2.53 0.72 -30.65
C ARG A 150 2.32 1.83 -31.68
N ALA A 151 2.32 3.09 -31.25
CA ALA A 151 2.19 4.22 -32.17
C ALA A 151 3.37 4.29 -33.15
N HIS A 152 4.58 3.93 -32.71
CA HIS A 152 5.74 3.86 -33.57
C HIS A 152 5.64 2.73 -34.60
N GLU A 153 5.22 1.55 -34.19
CA GLU A 153 4.98 0.40 -35.06
C GLU A 153 3.89 0.70 -36.09
N GLU A 154 2.76 1.28 -35.67
CA GLU A 154 1.68 1.69 -36.58
C GLU A 154 2.17 2.72 -37.62
N ARG A 155 3.03 3.67 -37.21
CA ARG A 155 3.59 4.65 -38.11
C ARG A 155 4.51 3.98 -39.16
N ILE A 156 5.42 3.11 -38.72
CA ILE A 156 6.34 2.38 -39.63
C ILE A 156 5.52 1.53 -40.61
N TYR A 157 4.50 0.83 -40.11
CA TYR A 157 3.64 0.01 -40.94
C TYR A 157 2.91 0.85 -42.01
N ASN A 158 2.35 1.98 -41.64
CA ASN A 158 1.67 2.88 -42.57
C ASN A 158 2.61 3.51 -43.57
N GLU A 159 3.82 3.89 -43.17
CA GLU A 159 4.87 4.41 -44.06
C GLU A 159 5.31 3.34 -45.08
N ALA A 160 5.50 2.09 -44.65
CA ALA A 160 5.85 0.98 -45.54
C ALA A 160 4.75 0.63 -46.55
N LEU A 161 3.49 0.73 -46.15
CA LEU A 161 2.33 0.58 -47.04
C LEU A 161 2.29 1.71 -48.08
N ALA A 162 2.51 2.96 -47.65
CA ALA A 162 2.43 4.13 -48.51
C ALA A 162 3.60 4.17 -49.52
N SER A 163 4.79 3.68 -49.14
CA SER A 163 5.99 3.58 -50.00
C SER A 163 5.90 2.41 -50.99
N GLY A 164 4.94 1.49 -50.82
CA GLY A 164 4.81 0.29 -51.64
C GLY A 164 5.84 -0.81 -51.34
N GLU A 165 6.61 -0.66 -50.29
CA GLU A 165 7.57 -1.66 -49.79
C GLU A 165 6.88 -2.88 -49.20
N LEU A 166 5.66 -2.69 -48.65
CA LEU A 166 4.83 -3.74 -48.05
C LEU A 166 3.63 -4.00 -48.96
N ARG A 167 3.55 -5.18 -49.56
CA ARG A 167 2.34 -5.64 -50.26
C ARG A 167 1.65 -6.68 -49.42
N ILE A 168 0.40 -6.42 -49.03
CA ILE A 168 -0.43 -7.42 -48.41
C ILE A 168 -0.97 -8.34 -49.51
N ASN A 169 -0.33 -9.49 -49.67
CA ASN A 169 -0.86 -10.56 -50.49
C ASN A 169 -1.98 -11.23 -49.71
N LEU A 170 -3.20 -10.80 -49.93
CA LEU A 170 -4.37 -11.60 -49.54
C LEU A 170 -4.36 -12.80 -50.49
N THR A 171 -3.73 -13.87 -50.08
CA THR A 171 -3.95 -15.16 -50.71
C THR A 171 -5.36 -15.58 -50.37
N ASP A 172 -6.29 -15.45 -51.34
CA ASP A 172 -7.53 -16.18 -51.26
C ASP A 172 -7.14 -17.66 -51.14
N GLU A 173 -7.34 -18.25 -49.99
CA GLU A 173 -7.27 -19.71 -49.83
C GLU A 173 -8.39 -20.26 -50.71
N GLU A 174 -8.03 -20.81 -51.87
CA GLU A 174 -8.94 -21.64 -52.64
C GLU A 174 -9.39 -22.79 -51.78
N PRO A 175 -10.69 -23.09 -51.73
CA PRO A 175 -11.18 -24.21 -50.95
C PRO A 175 -10.56 -25.50 -51.48
N ILE A 176 -9.91 -26.24 -50.59
CA ILE A 176 -9.37 -27.57 -50.89
C ILE A 176 -10.59 -28.47 -51.24
N GLU A 177 -10.79 -28.76 -52.54
CA GLU A 177 -11.74 -29.80 -52.94
C GLU A 177 -11.13 -31.14 -52.51
N GLU A 178 -11.75 -31.75 -51.48
CA GLU A 178 -11.49 -33.13 -51.12
C GLU A 178 -11.89 -34.03 -52.30
N PRO A 179 -11.04 -34.93 -52.78
CA PRO A 179 -11.41 -35.90 -53.78
C PRO A 179 -12.41 -36.92 -53.19
N LEU A 180 -13.55 -36.99 -53.80
CA LEU A 180 -14.53 -38.03 -53.50
C LEU A 180 -13.91 -39.40 -53.79
N GLU A 181 -13.63 -40.19 -52.77
CA GLU A 181 -13.31 -41.60 -52.90
C GLU A 181 -14.55 -42.33 -53.39
N GLU A 182 -14.48 -42.80 -54.67
CA GLU A 182 -15.40 -43.80 -55.20
C GLU A 182 -15.23 -45.13 -54.46
N VAL A 183 -16.26 -45.49 -53.70
CA VAL A 183 -16.32 -46.83 -53.09
C VAL A 183 -16.98 -47.74 -54.15
N ALA A 184 -16.19 -48.67 -54.65
CA ALA A 184 -16.66 -49.79 -55.40
C ALA A 184 -17.07 -50.95 -54.50
#